data_b98b41f030b38c908b446c422cd8d6b0
#
_entry.id   b98b41f030b38c908b446c422cd8d6b0
#
_cell.length_a   1.000
_cell.length_b   1.000
_cell.length_c   1.000
_cell.angle_alpha   90.00
_cell.angle_beta   90.00
_cell.angle_gamma   90.00
#
_symmetry.space_group_name_H-M   'P 1'
#
loop_
_entity.id
_entity.type
_entity.pdbx_description
1 polymer ?
#
loop_
_entity_poly.entity_id
_entity_poly.type
_entity_poly.pdbx_seq_one_letter_code
_entity_poly.pdbx_strand_id
1 'polypeptide(L)'
;MSNDAGVAVLEVGGSHVTAAVVVPGSWQVEALRRTPLDSRTSAEEIVAQLGRAAAQLPLDHGLALALPGPFDYETGIAWYRGVEKFDSLYGHDLGKSLRDLLDLDRVVFVNDAEAFAVGEWTAGTLRGFDRCAGVTIGTGIGTAFLLNGRVVRTGDTVPPGGELYRTTYRGKPLEDWISARAILAAYGEAPGVKEVADAARAGDTRAHQVLLDAFTVLAETLTPWLDRFGATRVVLGGSISGAFDLVRQLFEFDVTVTQDTEHAAIIGTAARAID
;
A
#
# COMPACT_ATOMS: atom_id res chain seq x y z
N MET A 1 13.68 -26.96 15.38
CA MET A 1 12.34 -26.49 15.75
C MET A 1 11.67 -26.14 14.44
N SER A 2 10.56 -26.80 14.12
CA SER A 2 9.87 -26.62 12.83
C SER A 2 9.38 -25.18 12.72
N ASN A 3 9.86 -24.47 11.70
CA ASN A 3 9.54 -23.07 11.40
C ASN A 3 8.17 -22.97 10.65
N ASP A 4 7.24 -23.87 10.95
CA ASP A 4 5.95 -24.01 10.25
C ASP A 4 4.81 -23.19 10.86
N ALA A 5 5.08 -22.40 11.89
CA ALA A 5 4.05 -21.56 12.48
C ALA A 5 3.82 -20.33 11.58
N GLY A 6 2.61 -20.17 11.09
CA GLY A 6 2.22 -19.06 10.24
C GLY A 6 2.30 -17.72 10.96
N VAL A 7 2.58 -16.66 10.22
CA VAL A 7 2.58 -15.27 10.70
C VAL A 7 1.17 -14.70 10.59
N ALA A 8 0.62 -14.25 11.72
CA ALA A 8 -0.66 -13.56 11.78
C ALA A 8 -0.53 -12.14 11.23
N VAL A 9 -1.35 -11.79 10.26
CA VAL A 9 -1.29 -10.51 9.54
C VAL A 9 -2.67 -9.86 9.49
N LEU A 10 -2.72 -8.55 9.72
CA LEU A 10 -3.85 -7.70 9.35
C LEU A 10 -3.40 -6.71 8.25
N GLU A 11 -4.08 -6.70 7.13
CA GLU A 11 -4.03 -5.61 6.15
C GLU A 11 -5.19 -4.66 6.44
N VAL A 12 -4.89 -3.38 6.72
CA VAL A 12 -5.85 -2.42 7.26
C VAL A 12 -6.10 -1.31 6.24
N GLY A 13 -7.22 -1.39 5.56
CA GLY A 13 -7.71 -0.33 4.69
C GLY A 13 -8.64 0.67 5.41
N GLY A 14 -9.09 1.69 4.69
CA GLY A 14 -9.98 2.71 5.28
C GLY A 14 -11.43 2.24 5.55
N SER A 15 -11.85 1.10 4.98
CA SER A 15 -13.22 0.59 5.06
C SER A 15 -13.31 -0.90 5.36
N HIS A 16 -12.19 -1.58 5.46
CA HIS A 16 -12.11 -3.02 5.74
C HIS A 16 -10.76 -3.36 6.37
N VAL A 17 -10.72 -4.50 7.02
CA VAL A 17 -9.51 -5.17 7.47
C VAL A 17 -9.52 -6.60 6.96
N THR A 18 -8.39 -7.04 6.41
CA THR A 18 -8.19 -8.42 5.97
C THR A 18 -7.24 -9.11 6.93
N ALA A 19 -7.74 -10.15 7.59
CA ALA A 19 -6.99 -11.01 8.48
C ALA A 19 -6.49 -12.24 7.71
N ALA A 20 -5.22 -12.57 7.85
CA ALA A 20 -4.60 -13.69 7.14
C ALA A 20 -3.50 -14.35 7.97
N VAL A 21 -3.17 -15.58 7.60
CA VAL A 21 -1.99 -16.29 8.07
C VAL A 21 -1.07 -16.51 6.88
N VAL A 22 0.20 -16.15 7.01
CA VAL A 22 1.22 -16.38 5.97
C VAL A 22 2.21 -17.42 6.45
N VAL A 23 2.42 -18.46 5.67
CA VAL A 23 3.40 -19.52 5.97
C VAL A 23 4.79 -19.10 5.47
N PRO A 24 5.77 -18.83 6.35
CA PRO A 24 7.12 -18.47 5.95
C PRO A 24 7.78 -19.52 5.04
N GLY A 25 8.61 -19.07 4.12
CA GLY A 25 9.30 -19.95 3.17
C GLY A 25 8.49 -20.28 1.92
N SER A 26 7.26 -20.76 2.07
CA SER A 26 6.35 -20.95 0.93
C SER A 26 5.62 -19.68 0.52
N TRP A 27 5.45 -18.76 1.45
CA TRP A 27 4.70 -17.50 1.32
C TRP A 27 3.23 -17.72 0.93
N GLN A 28 2.69 -18.89 1.24
CA GLN A 28 1.27 -19.18 1.06
C GLN A 28 0.44 -18.38 2.07
N VAL A 29 -0.62 -17.75 1.56
CA VAL A 29 -1.61 -17.05 2.38
C VAL A 29 -2.76 -17.99 2.68
N GLU A 30 -2.96 -18.25 3.97
CA GLU A 30 -4.01 -19.11 4.49
C GLU A 30 -5.00 -18.30 5.34
N ALA A 31 -6.18 -18.83 5.59
CA ALA A 31 -7.19 -18.26 6.47
C ALA A 31 -7.56 -16.79 6.16
N LEU A 32 -7.58 -16.42 4.88
CA LEU A 32 -7.90 -15.06 4.45
C LEU A 32 -9.36 -14.71 4.79
N ARG A 33 -9.56 -13.70 5.62
CA ARG A 33 -10.88 -13.19 5.99
C ARG A 33 -10.94 -11.68 5.95
N ARG A 34 -11.77 -11.13 5.08
CA ARG A 34 -12.03 -9.71 4.97
C ARG A 34 -13.29 -9.34 5.73
N THR A 35 -13.19 -8.32 6.60
CA THR A 35 -14.32 -7.80 7.40
C THR A 35 -14.42 -6.27 7.24
N PRO A 36 -15.65 -5.71 7.31
CA PRO A 36 -15.81 -4.26 7.32
C PRO A 36 -15.09 -3.62 8.50
N LEU A 37 -14.56 -2.42 8.29
CA LEU A 37 -13.94 -1.56 9.29
C LEU A 37 -14.53 -0.16 9.15
N ASP A 38 -15.04 0.39 10.26
CA ASP A 38 -15.42 1.80 10.33
C ASP A 38 -14.24 2.61 10.88
N SER A 39 -13.47 3.22 9.99
CA SER A 39 -12.31 4.05 10.32
C SER A 39 -12.67 5.46 10.83
N ARG A 40 -13.95 5.82 10.87
CA ARG A 40 -14.45 7.13 11.33
C ARG A 40 -15.04 7.10 12.74
N THR A 41 -15.05 5.95 13.37
CA THR A 41 -15.55 5.77 14.74
C THR A 41 -14.48 6.17 15.78
N SER A 42 -14.77 5.94 17.09
CA SER A 42 -13.81 6.23 18.16
C SER A 42 -12.56 5.36 18.11
N ALA A 43 -11.48 5.82 18.73
CA ALA A 43 -10.23 5.06 18.82
C ALA A 43 -10.43 3.68 19.45
N GLU A 44 -11.22 3.62 20.54
CA GLU A 44 -11.53 2.38 21.25
C GLU A 44 -12.27 1.37 20.36
N GLU A 45 -13.22 1.86 19.54
CA GLU A 45 -13.97 1.00 18.63
C GLU A 45 -13.10 0.53 17.46
N ILE A 46 -12.20 1.38 16.93
CA ILE A 46 -11.23 0.95 15.91
C ILE A 46 -10.33 -0.15 16.47
N VAL A 47 -9.76 0.03 17.67
CA VAL A 47 -8.95 -0.99 18.36
C VAL A 47 -9.74 -2.27 18.55
N ALA A 48 -11.01 -2.17 19.01
CA ALA A 48 -11.88 -3.34 19.20
C ALA A 48 -12.17 -4.08 17.88
N GLN A 49 -12.38 -3.36 16.75
CA GLN A 49 -12.58 -3.96 15.43
C GLN A 49 -11.34 -4.71 14.97
N LEU A 50 -10.15 -4.12 15.10
CA LEU A 50 -8.87 -4.78 14.79
C LEU A 50 -8.64 -5.99 15.68
N GLY A 51 -8.91 -5.87 16.98
CA GLY A 51 -8.83 -6.97 17.93
C GLY A 51 -9.75 -8.15 17.56
N ARG A 52 -11.00 -7.87 17.18
CA ARG A 52 -11.93 -8.92 16.71
C ARG A 52 -11.45 -9.62 15.44
N ALA A 53 -10.83 -8.88 14.52
CA ALA A 53 -10.26 -9.47 13.31
C ALA A 53 -9.06 -10.37 13.65
N ALA A 54 -8.17 -9.91 14.53
CA ALA A 54 -6.96 -10.63 14.94
C ALA A 54 -7.25 -11.86 15.80
N ALA A 55 -8.28 -11.82 16.67
CA ALA A 55 -8.61 -12.90 17.61
C ALA A 55 -8.94 -14.26 16.94
N GLN A 56 -9.09 -14.28 15.62
CA GLN A 56 -9.35 -15.48 14.83
C GLN A 56 -8.08 -16.11 14.26
N LEU A 57 -6.92 -15.48 14.47
CA LEU A 57 -5.62 -15.88 13.95
C LEU A 57 -4.80 -16.59 15.06
N PRO A 58 -3.83 -17.44 14.69
CA PRO A 58 -2.84 -17.96 15.62
C PRO A 58 -1.88 -16.80 16.03
N LEU A 59 -1.95 -16.36 17.27
CA LEU A 59 -1.22 -15.19 17.76
C LEU A 59 0.04 -15.54 18.56
N ASP A 60 0.45 -16.80 18.61
CA ASP A 60 1.58 -17.30 19.40
C ASP A 60 2.91 -16.59 19.09
N HIS A 61 3.05 -16.00 17.92
CA HIS A 61 4.23 -15.27 17.46
C HIS A 61 4.02 -13.75 17.33
N GLY A 62 2.93 -13.24 17.89
CA GLY A 62 2.52 -11.86 17.79
C GLY A 62 1.66 -11.57 16.55
N LEU A 63 1.50 -10.28 16.26
CA LEU A 63 0.64 -9.79 15.19
C LEU A 63 1.39 -8.77 14.34
N ALA A 64 1.27 -8.86 13.02
CA ALA A 64 1.80 -7.85 12.10
C ALA A 64 0.66 -7.12 11.38
N LEU A 65 0.79 -5.79 11.24
CA LEU A 65 -0.20 -4.97 10.58
C LEU A 65 0.43 -4.16 9.45
N ALA A 66 -0.18 -4.22 8.25
CA ALA A 66 0.02 -3.21 7.22
C ALA A 66 -1.06 -2.16 7.36
N LEU A 67 -0.70 -0.88 7.37
CA LEU A 67 -1.64 0.24 7.42
C LEU A 67 -1.06 1.49 6.77
N PRO A 68 -1.94 2.39 6.25
CA PRO A 68 -1.49 3.61 5.59
C PRO A 68 -0.87 4.60 6.57
N GLY A 69 -0.05 5.53 6.06
CA GLY A 69 0.40 6.70 6.82
C GLY A 69 -0.65 7.81 6.91
N PRO A 70 -0.39 8.83 7.77
CA PRO A 70 0.81 9.02 8.60
C PRO A 70 0.77 8.22 9.91
N PHE A 71 1.80 7.44 10.14
CA PHE A 71 1.92 6.53 11.29
C PHE A 71 3.41 6.34 11.66
N ASP A 72 3.72 6.24 12.93
CA ASP A 72 5.06 5.86 13.40
C ASP A 72 5.12 4.32 13.51
N TYR A 73 5.70 3.69 12.51
CA TYR A 73 5.76 2.23 12.40
C TYR A 73 6.74 1.58 13.39
N GLU A 74 7.62 2.35 14.03
CA GLU A 74 8.55 1.86 15.05
C GLU A 74 7.90 1.86 16.43
N THR A 75 7.20 2.94 16.77
CA THR A 75 6.59 3.11 18.09
C THR A 75 5.15 2.61 18.17
N GLY A 76 4.46 2.52 17.02
CA GLY A 76 3.04 2.14 16.96
C GLY A 76 2.09 3.30 17.24
N ILE A 77 2.57 4.56 17.12
CA ILE A 77 1.76 5.76 17.38
C ILE A 77 1.15 6.28 16.07
N ALA A 78 -0.14 6.50 16.09
CA ALA A 78 -0.90 7.02 14.95
C ALA A 78 -0.85 8.56 14.88
N TRP A 79 -0.65 9.11 13.66
CA TRP A 79 -0.57 10.55 13.43
C TRP A 79 -1.60 11.04 12.39
N TYR A 80 -2.72 10.33 12.25
CA TYR A 80 -3.79 10.68 11.33
C TYR A 80 -4.45 12.00 11.75
N ARG A 81 -4.44 13.01 10.88
CA ARG A 81 -5.10 14.28 11.11
C ARG A 81 -5.62 14.87 9.81
N GLY A 82 -6.93 15.04 9.72
CA GLY A 82 -7.58 15.65 8.55
C GLY A 82 -7.52 14.78 7.29
N VAL A 83 -7.35 13.46 7.45
CA VAL A 83 -7.33 12.47 6.37
C VAL A 83 -8.66 11.73 6.22
N GLU A 84 -9.68 12.16 6.98
CA GLU A 84 -11.07 11.65 7.00
C GLU A 84 -11.23 10.19 7.44
N LYS A 85 -10.16 9.50 7.75
CA LYS A 85 -10.14 8.12 8.27
C LYS A 85 -9.07 8.00 9.34
N PHE A 86 -9.38 7.28 10.40
CA PHE A 86 -8.51 7.10 11.56
C PHE A 86 -8.16 8.37 12.35
N ASP A 87 -8.83 9.51 12.10
CA ASP A 87 -8.53 10.78 12.79
C ASP A 87 -8.66 10.67 14.32
N SER A 88 -9.55 9.81 14.82
CA SER A 88 -9.71 9.53 16.26
C SER A 88 -8.49 8.83 16.89
N LEU A 89 -7.63 8.21 16.08
CA LEU A 89 -6.38 7.60 16.55
C LEU A 89 -5.22 8.60 16.69
N TYR A 90 -5.42 9.90 16.42
CA TYR A 90 -4.32 10.87 16.49
C TYR A 90 -3.64 10.89 17.87
N GLY A 91 -2.33 10.59 17.92
CA GLY A 91 -1.54 10.48 19.14
C GLY A 91 -1.79 9.19 19.94
N HIS A 92 -2.61 8.27 19.45
CA HIS A 92 -2.93 7.01 20.13
C HIS A 92 -1.81 5.98 19.90
N ASP A 93 -1.37 5.33 20.98
CA ASP A 93 -0.47 4.18 20.93
C ASP A 93 -1.27 2.91 20.59
N LEU A 94 -1.44 2.68 19.29
CA LEU A 94 -2.15 1.51 18.77
C LEU A 94 -1.42 0.21 19.12
N GLY A 95 -0.08 0.27 19.16
CA GLY A 95 0.74 -0.87 19.53
C GLY A 95 0.46 -1.35 20.94
N LYS A 96 0.46 -0.43 21.92
CA LYS A 96 0.13 -0.75 23.30
C LYS A 96 -1.29 -1.28 23.41
N SER A 97 -2.26 -0.60 22.77
CA SER A 97 -3.67 -0.99 22.87
C SER A 97 -3.95 -2.39 22.35
N LEU A 98 -3.30 -2.78 21.22
CA LEU A 98 -3.45 -4.13 20.67
C LEU A 98 -2.73 -5.18 21.52
N ARG A 99 -1.54 -4.87 22.06
CA ARG A 99 -0.85 -5.79 23.00
C ARG A 99 -1.69 -6.04 24.24
N ASP A 100 -2.20 -5.00 24.85
CA ASP A 100 -3.04 -5.12 26.06
C ASP A 100 -4.35 -5.88 25.78
N LEU A 101 -5.00 -5.60 24.63
CA LEU A 101 -6.29 -6.22 24.28
C LEU A 101 -6.18 -7.72 23.97
N LEU A 102 -5.08 -8.12 23.31
CA LEU A 102 -4.90 -9.47 22.77
C LEU A 102 -3.90 -10.30 23.59
N ASP A 103 -3.36 -9.76 24.69
CA ASP A 103 -2.32 -10.38 25.54
C ASP A 103 -1.09 -10.80 24.71
N LEU A 104 -0.52 -9.84 23.93
CA LEU A 104 0.59 -10.07 23.02
C LEU A 104 1.88 -9.42 23.51
N ASP A 105 2.99 -10.14 23.37
CA ASP A 105 4.32 -9.57 23.59
C ASP A 105 4.77 -8.67 22.42
N ARG A 106 4.32 -8.98 21.19
CA ARG A 106 4.81 -8.33 19.98
C ARG A 106 3.69 -7.93 19.00
N VAL A 107 3.73 -6.66 18.61
CA VAL A 107 2.95 -6.15 17.47
C VAL A 107 3.92 -5.40 16.55
N VAL A 108 3.89 -5.70 15.25
CA VAL A 108 4.75 -5.10 14.23
C VAL A 108 3.88 -4.29 13.26
N PHE A 109 4.33 -3.10 12.91
CA PHE A 109 3.64 -2.23 11.97
C PHE A 109 4.48 -2.00 10.72
N VAL A 110 3.82 -2.00 9.56
CA VAL A 110 4.45 -1.78 8.25
C VAL A 110 3.60 -0.80 7.45
N ASN A 111 4.23 0.09 6.70
CA ASN A 111 3.51 0.91 5.73
C ASN A 111 2.92 0.02 4.63
N ASP A 112 1.68 0.28 4.21
CA ASP A 112 0.96 -0.52 3.22
C ASP A 112 1.66 -0.60 1.85
N ALA A 113 2.21 0.51 1.36
CA ALA A 113 2.95 0.54 0.10
C ALA A 113 4.33 -0.15 0.20
N GLU A 114 4.99 -0.04 1.36
CA GLU A 114 6.22 -0.79 1.62
C GLU A 114 5.94 -2.29 1.70
N ALA A 115 4.88 -2.67 2.42
CA ALA A 115 4.43 -4.05 2.50
C ALA A 115 4.13 -4.62 1.11
N PHE A 116 3.39 -3.88 0.28
CA PHE A 116 3.13 -4.23 -1.11
C PHE A 116 4.43 -4.51 -1.90
N ALA A 117 5.36 -3.56 -1.88
CA ALA A 117 6.61 -3.69 -2.64
C ALA A 117 7.48 -4.86 -2.14
N VAL A 118 7.58 -5.04 -0.81
CA VAL A 118 8.31 -6.16 -0.20
C VAL A 118 7.66 -7.50 -0.56
N GLY A 119 6.33 -7.57 -0.57
CA GLY A 119 5.62 -8.79 -0.98
C GLY A 119 5.86 -9.15 -2.44
N GLU A 120 5.84 -8.17 -3.33
CA GLU A 120 6.17 -8.34 -4.74
C GLU A 120 7.64 -8.76 -4.95
N TRP A 121 8.56 -8.31 -4.08
CA TRP A 121 9.95 -8.76 -4.11
C TRP A 121 10.11 -10.17 -3.53
N THR A 122 9.36 -10.51 -2.50
CA THR A 122 9.42 -11.80 -1.81
C THR A 122 8.84 -12.93 -2.66
N ALA A 123 7.67 -12.73 -3.25
CA ALA A 123 6.91 -13.79 -3.93
C ALA A 123 6.28 -13.37 -5.27
N GLY A 124 6.43 -12.11 -5.70
CA GLY A 124 5.79 -11.57 -6.89
C GLY A 124 6.75 -11.19 -8.02
N THR A 125 6.40 -10.13 -8.74
CA THR A 125 7.03 -9.72 -10.00
C THR A 125 8.35 -8.97 -9.83
N LEU A 126 8.67 -8.52 -8.61
CA LEU A 126 9.96 -7.88 -8.28
C LEU A 126 11.02 -8.88 -7.80
N ARG A 127 10.69 -10.17 -7.73
CA ARG A 127 11.62 -11.19 -7.26
C ARG A 127 12.86 -11.27 -8.17
N GLY A 128 14.05 -11.21 -7.53
CA GLY A 128 15.33 -11.30 -8.25
C GLY A 128 15.86 -9.97 -8.80
N PHE A 129 15.16 -8.86 -8.57
CA PHE A 129 15.64 -7.53 -8.93
C PHE A 129 16.31 -6.85 -7.74
N ASP A 130 17.58 -6.46 -7.89
CA ASP A 130 18.35 -5.81 -6.81
C ASP A 130 17.85 -4.40 -6.50
N ARG A 131 17.49 -3.63 -7.56
CA ARG A 131 16.95 -2.28 -7.46
C ARG A 131 15.63 -2.20 -8.20
N CYS A 132 14.56 -2.05 -7.43
CA CYS A 132 13.21 -2.02 -7.98
C CYS A 132 12.32 -1.10 -7.14
N ALA A 133 11.12 -0.84 -7.63
CA ALA A 133 10.15 -0.01 -6.93
C ALA A 133 8.74 -0.59 -7.03
N GLY A 134 7.99 -0.48 -5.94
CA GLY A 134 6.55 -0.69 -5.90
C GLY A 134 5.82 0.65 -5.84
N VAL A 135 4.74 0.78 -6.59
CA VAL A 135 3.88 1.97 -6.62
C VAL A 135 2.44 1.54 -6.50
N THR A 136 1.74 2.00 -5.48
CA THR A 136 0.29 1.80 -5.34
C THR A 136 -0.45 3.08 -5.69
N ILE A 137 -1.49 2.98 -6.51
CA ILE A 137 -2.29 4.13 -6.95
C ILE A 137 -3.76 3.82 -6.72
N GLY A 138 -4.39 4.63 -5.87
CA GLY A 138 -5.78 4.46 -5.47
C GLY A 138 -6.35 5.75 -4.91
N THR A 139 -6.79 5.75 -3.66
CA THR A 139 -7.20 6.97 -2.93
C THR A 139 -6.04 7.96 -2.85
N GLY A 140 -4.82 7.45 -2.67
CA GLY A 140 -3.57 8.20 -2.69
C GLY A 140 -2.52 7.48 -3.53
N ILE A 141 -1.25 7.90 -3.40
CA ILE A 141 -0.08 7.32 -4.04
C ILE A 141 0.86 6.81 -2.95
N GLY A 142 1.10 5.50 -2.93
CA GLY A 142 2.15 4.89 -2.13
C GLY A 142 3.34 4.50 -2.99
N THR A 143 4.55 4.62 -2.46
CA THR A 143 5.77 4.15 -3.14
C THR A 143 6.72 3.52 -2.15
N ALA A 144 7.47 2.52 -2.62
CA ALA A 144 8.62 1.99 -1.91
C ALA A 144 9.73 1.64 -2.90
N PHE A 145 10.94 2.08 -2.59
CA PHE A 145 12.16 1.77 -3.33
C PHE A 145 12.90 0.66 -2.60
N LEU A 146 13.25 -0.40 -3.29
CA LEU A 146 13.89 -1.57 -2.70
C LEU A 146 15.31 -1.77 -3.24
N LEU A 147 16.25 -1.97 -2.32
CA LEU A 147 17.60 -2.44 -2.59
C LEU A 147 17.78 -3.83 -1.96
N ASN A 148 17.91 -4.85 -2.78
CA ASN A 148 18.01 -6.25 -2.33
C ASN A 148 16.87 -6.62 -1.33
N GLY A 149 15.63 -6.23 -1.64
CA GLY A 149 14.44 -6.49 -0.84
C GLY A 149 14.27 -5.58 0.39
N ARG A 150 15.24 -4.70 0.67
CA ARG A 150 15.16 -3.76 1.80
C ARG A 150 14.68 -2.40 1.35
N VAL A 151 13.73 -1.84 2.10
CA VAL A 151 13.17 -0.51 1.81
C VAL A 151 14.21 0.58 2.06
N VAL A 152 14.36 1.45 1.07
CA VAL A 152 15.23 2.65 1.14
C VAL A 152 14.36 3.88 1.34
N ARG A 153 14.50 4.54 2.50
CA ARG A 153 13.68 5.70 2.89
C ARG A 153 14.45 7.01 2.86
N THR A 154 15.78 6.94 2.85
CA THR A 154 16.66 8.12 3.01
C THR A 154 17.74 8.14 1.95
N GLY A 155 18.29 9.32 1.71
CA GLY A 155 19.33 9.57 0.70
C GLY A 155 18.80 10.44 -0.44
N ASP A 156 19.66 10.79 -1.36
CA ASP A 156 19.38 11.66 -2.52
C ASP A 156 18.84 10.89 -3.74
N THR A 157 18.82 9.56 -3.64
CA THR A 157 18.34 8.69 -4.72
C THR A 157 16.85 8.32 -4.61
N VAL A 158 16.20 8.65 -3.51
CA VAL A 158 14.77 8.40 -3.29
C VAL A 158 14.06 9.69 -2.86
N PRO A 159 12.73 9.80 -3.06
CA PRO A 159 11.97 10.94 -2.55
C PRO A 159 12.07 11.03 -1.02
N PRO A 160 11.69 12.17 -0.41
CA PRO A 160 11.66 12.30 1.04
C PRO A 160 10.85 11.18 1.72
N GLY A 161 11.49 10.42 2.59
CA GLY A 161 10.89 9.24 3.24
C GLY A 161 10.73 8.01 2.33
N GLY A 162 11.20 8.05 1.07
CA GLY A 162 10.89 7.05 0.05
C GLY A 162 9.48 7.24 -0.55
N GLU A 163 8.78 8.31 -0.17
CA GLU A 163 7.35 8.52 -0.40
C GLU A 163 7.09 9.59 -1.45
N LEU A 164 6.67 9.18 -2.66
CA LEU A 164 6.43 10.09 -3.77
C LEU A 164 5.31 11.10 -3.49
N TYR A 165 4.29 10.74 -2.70
CA TYR A 165 3.18 11.64 -2.37
C TYR A 165 3.63 12.92 -1.65
N ARG A 166 4.82 12.92 -1.00
CA ARG A 166 5.42 14.10 -0.38
C ARG A 166 5.98 15.12 -1.40
N THR A 167 5.93 14.76 -2.68
CA THR A 167 6.38 15.66 -3.75
C THR A 167 5.22 16.49 -4.28
N THR A 168 5.55 17.56 -4.99
CA THR A 168 4.57 18.42 -5.65
C THR A 168 4.77 18.39 -7.17
N TYR A 169 3.69 18.52 -7.89
CA TYR A 169 3.71 18.74 -9.33
C TYR A 169 3.05 20.07 -9.64
N ARG A 170 3.78 20.97 -10.36
CA ARG A 170 3.32 22.35 -10.67
C ARG A 170 2.79 23.10 -9.43
N GLY A 171 3.47 22.93 -8.28
CA GLY A 171 3.14 23.64 -7.03
C GLY A 171 1.93 23.12 -6.26
N LYS A 172 1.35 21.98 -6.66
CA LYS A 172 0.24 21.31 -5.96
C LYS A 172 0.68 19.92 -5.49
N PRO A 173 0.06 19.36 -4.43
CA PRO A 173 0.27 17.98 -4.05
C PRO A 173 0.08 17.03 -5.22
N LEU A 174 0.94 16.00 -5.32
CA LEU A 174 0.88 15.03 -6.41
C LEU A 174 -0.48 14.33 -6.50
N GLU A 175 -1.09 14.03 -5.37
CA GLU A 175 -2.40 13.37 -5.29
C GLU A 175 -3.56 14.21 -5.82
N ASP A 176 -3.40 15.54 -5.98
CA ASP A 176 -4.39 16.38 -6.64
C ASP A 176 -4.40 16.19 -8.17
N TRP A 177 -3.42 15.48 -8.71
CA TRP A 177 -3.28 15.17 -10.11
C TRP A 177 -3.55 13.70 -10.42
N ILE A 178 -3.06 12.81 -9.57
CA ILE A 178 -3.21 11.37 -9.76
C ILE A 178 -3.68 10.69 -8.47
N SER A 179 -4.96 10.64 -8.29
CA SER A 179 -5.68 9.83 -7.30
C SER A 179 -7.05 9.50 -7.88
N ALA A 180 -7.76 8.56 -7.28
CA ALA A 180 -9.13 8.25 -7.71
C ALA A 180 -10.00 9.50 -7.68
N ARG A 181 -9.91 10.32 -6.63
CA ARG A 181 -10.62 11.60 -6.51
C ARG A 181 -10.30 12.56 -7.66
N ALA A 182 -9.02 12.72 -7.99
CA ALA A 182 -8.59 13.65 -9.04
C ALA A 182 -9.07 13.20 -10.43
N ILE A 183 -8.93 11.92 -10.76
CA ILE A 183 -9.40 11.33 -12.03
C ILE A 183 -10.92 11.47 -12.16
N LEU A 184 -11.68 11.13 -11.12
CA LEU A 184 -13.13 11.24 -11.14
C LEU A 184 -13.60 12.69 -11.25
N ALA A 185 -12.95 13.64 -10.55
CA ALA A 185 -13.25 15.05 -10.68
C ALA A 185 -12.99 15.61 -12.09
N ALA A 186 -11.92 15.13 -12.75
CA ALA A 186 -11.59 15.54 -14.12
C ALA A 186 -12.53 14.93 -15.18
N TYR A 187 -12.93 13.68 -14.97
CA TYR A 187 -13.85 12.99 -15.91
C TYR A 187 -15.30 13.43 -15.73
N GLY A 188 -15.76 13.62 -14.49
CA GLY A 188 -17.14 13.97 -14.14
C GLY A 188 -17.90 12.76 -13.58
N GLU A 189 -19.05 12.42 -14.17
CA GLU A 189 -19.96 11.40 -13.64
C GLU A 189 -19.48 9.97 -13.94
N ALA A 190 -18.78 9.35 -12.99
CA ALA A 190 -18.47 7.93 -12.98
C ALA A 190 -18.44 7.38 -11.54
N PRO A 191 -18.89 6.13 -11.31
CA PRO A 191 -18.88 5.53 -9.97
C PRO A 191 -17.47 5.18 -9.48
N GLY A 192 -16.50 4.99 -10.40
CA GLY A 192 -15.12 4.67 -10.06
C GLY A 192 -14.17 4.81 -11.26
N VAL A 193 -12.86 4.71 -10.98
CA VAL A 193 -11.83 4.82 -12.03
C VAL A 193 -11.86 3.62 -12.98
N LYS A 194 -12.32 2.48 -12.50
CA LYS A 194 -12.52 1.30 -13.35
C LYS A 194 -13.50 1.62 -14.50
N GLU A 195 -14.62 2.27 -14.21
CA GLU A 195 -15.62 2.64 -15.21
C GLU A 195 -15.07 3.69 -16.18
N VAL A 196 -14.21 4.61 -15.71
CA VAL A 196 -13.49 5.55 -16.61
C VAL A 196 -12.56 4.77 -17.54
N ALA A 197 -11.82 3.79 -17.05
CA ALA A 197 -10.94 2.96 -17.87
C ALA A 197 -11.74 2.11 -18.88
N ASP A 198 -12.87 1.55 -18.47
CA ASP A 198 -13.76 0.77 -19.35
C ASP A 198 -14.37 1.67 -20.45
N ALA A 199 -14.78 2.91 -20.12
CA ALA A 199 -15.24 3.89 -21.11
C ALA A 199 -14.13 4.25 -22.12
N ALA A 200 -12.89 4.46 -21.64
CA ALA A 200 -11.74 4.72 -22.51
C ALA A 200 -11.49 3.56 -23.48
N ARG A 201 -11.56 2.30 -23.00
CA ARG A 201 -11.45 1.10 -23.86
C ARG A 201 -12.59 0.99 -24.87
N ALA A 202 -13.78 1.51 -24.53
CA ALA A 202 -14.93 1.57 -25.43
C ALA A 202 -14.86 2.74 -26.44
N GLY A 203 -13.80 3.56 -26.39
CA GLY A 203 -13.57 4.65 -27.35
C GLY A 203 -13.98 6.04 -26.86
N ASP A 204 -14.29 6.22 -25.56
CA ASP A 204 -14.50 7.54 -24.98
C ASP A 204 -13.17 8.30 -24.93
N THR A 205 -13.03 9.30 -25.79
CA THR A 205 -11.82 10.10 -25.91
C THR A 205 -11.56 10.97 -24.69
N ARG A 206 -12.60 11.42 -23.98
CA ARG A 206 -12.45 12.19 -22.73
C ARG A 206 -11.92 11.30 -21.61
N ALA A 207 -12.49 10.10 -21.45
CA ALA A 207 -12.01 9.14 -20.48
C ALA A 207 -10.54 8.79 -20.71
N HIS A 208 -10.17 8.52 -21.96
CA HIS A 208 -8.78 8.24 -22.35
C HIS A 208 -7.85 9.43 -22.04
N GLN A 209 -8.25 10.67 -22.37
CA GLN A 209 -7.44 11.85 -22.12
C GLN A 209 -7.22 12.10 -20.62
N VAL A 210 -8.26 11.95 -19.79
CA VAL A 210 -8.15 12.11 -18.33
C VAL A 210 -7.15 11.11 -17.74
N LEU A 211 -7.19 9.85 -18.17
CA LEU A 211 -6.22 8.84 -17.73
C LEU A 211 -4.81 9.18 -18.23
N LEU A 212 -4.68 9.57 -19.49
CA LEU A 212 -3.40 9.97 -20.08
C LEU A 212 -2.77 11.14 -19.31
N ASP A 213 -3.55 12.17 -18.97
CA ASP A 213 -3.07 13.33 -18.21
C ASP A 213 -2.60 12.94 -16.81
N ALA A 214 -3.39 12.11 -16.09
CA ALA A 214 -3.04 11.65 -14.75
C ALA A 214 -1.75 10.80 -14.75
N PHE A 215 -1.64 9.84 -15.66
CA PHE A 215 -0.45 8.99 -15.75
C PHE A 215 0.77 9.70 -16.33
N THR A 216 0.59 10.76 -17.12
CA THR A 216 1.71 11.64 -17.54
C THR A 216 2.33 12.31 -16.32
N VAL A 217 1.51 12.83 -15.39
CA VAL A 217 2.01 13.41 -14.13
C VAL A 217 2.78 12.37 -13.32
N LEU A 218 2.28 11.14 -13.24
CA LEU A 218 3.01 10.05 -12.56
C LEU A 218 4.36 9.79 -13.23
N ALA A 219 4.38 9.63 -14.55
CA ALA A 219 5.60 9.33 -15.30
C ALA A 219 6.63 10.47 -15.12
N GLU A 220 6.24 11.73 -15.32
CA GLU A 220 7.12 12.89 -15.15
C GLU A 220 7.67 13.03 -13.72
N THR A 221 6.91 12.64 -12.70
CA THR A 221 7.33 12.77 -11.30
C THR A 221 8.15 11.57 -10.83
N LEU A 222 7.79 10.36 -11.26
CA LEU A 222 8.42 9.11 -10.80
C LEU A 222 9.74 8.84 -11.53
N THR A 223 9.80 9.07 -12.86
CA THR A 223 10.97 8.74 -13.69
C THR A 223 12.29 9.30 -13.15
N PRO A 224 12.41 10.57 -12.75
CA PRO A 224 13.67 11.09 -12.22
C PRO A 224 14.17 10.38 -10.95
N TRP A 225 13.25 9.84 -10.14
CA TRP A 225 13.60 9.08 -8.95
C TRP A 225 14.03 7.64 -9.30
N LEU A 226 13.35 7.03 -10.25
CA LEU A 226 13.74 5.69 -10.74
C LEU A 226 15.13 5.71 -11.34
N ASP A 227 15.45 6.73 -12.16
CA ASP A 227 16.77 6.93 -12.76
C ASP A 227 17.86 7.11 -11.70
N ARG A 228 17.63 8.01 -10.74
CA ARG A 228 18.60 8.25 -9.64
C ARG A 228 18.83 7.03 -8.78
N PHE A 229 17.76 6.29 -8.51
CA PHE A 229 17.84 5.05 -7.74
C PHE A 229 18.48 3.91 -8.54
N GLY A 230 18.43 3.98 -9.86
CA GLY A 230 18.87 2.91 -10.78
C GLY A 230 17.91 1.73 -10.74
N ALA A 231 16.60 2.00 -10.62
CA ALA A 231 15.59 0.95 -10.66
C ALA A 231 15.55 0.27 -12.02
N THR A 232 15.51 -1.06 -12.04
CA THR A 232 15.46 -1.85 -13.27
C THR A 232 14.08 -2.48 -13.50
N ARG A 233 13.20 -2.45 -12.49
CA ARG A 233 11.83 -2.95 -12.56
C ARG A 233 10.93 -2.12 -11.66
N VAL A 234 9.71 -1.88 -12.11
CA VAL A 234 8.64 -1.24 -11.35
C VAL A 234 7.39 -2.11 -11.37
N VAL A 235 6.71 -2.23 -10.23
CA VAL A 235 5.38 -2.85 -10.17
C VAL A 235 4.34 -1.81 -9.75
N LEU A 236 3.23 -1.78 -10.47
CA LEU A 236 2.07 -0.97 -10.13
C LEU A 236 1.01 -1.82 -9.45
N GLY A 237 0.44 -1.30 -8.38
CA GLY A 237 -0.70 -1.84 -7.65
C GLY A 237 -1.77 -0.78 -7.37
N GLY A 238 -2.80 -1.18 -6.64
CA GLY A 238 -3.92 -0.32 -6.29
C GLY A 238 -5.01 -0.27 -7.36
N SER A 239 -6.14 0.35 -7.00
CA SER A 239 -7.37 0.30 -7.83
C SER A 239 -7.27 0.98 -9.20
N ILE A 240 -6.28 1.86 -9.38
CA ILE A 240 -6.07 2.61 -10.63
C ILE A 240 -5.10 1.88 -11.57
N SER A 241 -4.27 0.97 -11.05
CA SER A 241 -3.27 0.25 -11.86
C SER A 241 -3.88 -0.55 -13.02
N GLY A 242 -5.15 -0.95 -12.90
CA GLY A 242 -5.90 -1.62 -13.97
C GLY A 242 -6.13 -0.79 -15.24
N ALA A 243 -5.82 0.52 -15.23
CA ALA A 243 -5.87 1.37 -16.43
C ALA A 243 -4.51 1.44 -17.17
N PHE A 244 -3.48 0.76 -16.68
CA PHE A 244 -2.10 0.89 -17.19
C PHE A 244 -1.94 0.49 -18.65
N ASP A 245 -2.71 -0.47 -19.14
CA ASP A 245 -2.72 -0.89 -20.55
C ASP A 245 -3.03 0.26 -21.52
N LEU A 246 -3.84 1.25 -21.09
CA LEU A 246 -4.21 2.43 -21.89
C LEU A 246 -3.10 3.49 -21.96
N VAL A 247 -2.14 3.45 -21.05
CA VAL A 247 -1.15 4.51 -20.85
C VAL A 247 0.30 4.01 -20.81
N ARG A 248 0.53 2.73 -21.10
CA ARG A 248 1.85 2.11 -21.03
C ARG A 248 2.94 2.84 -21.82
N GLN A 249 2.60 3.46 -22.93
CA GLN A 249 3.53 4.21 -23.79
C GLN A 249 4.16 5.44 -23.12
N LEU A 250 3.66 5.86 -21.95
CA LEU A 250 4.23 6.96 -21.18
C LEU A 250 5.47 6.55 -20.36
N PHE A 251 5.73 5.25 -20.23
CA PHE A 251 6.78 4.72 -19.37
C PHE A 251 7.85 4.02 -20.19
N GLU A 252 9.09 4.49 -20.06
CA GLU A 252 10.27 3.87 -20.68
C GLU A 252 10.84 2.72 -19.84
N PHE A 253 10.44 2.65 -18.56
CA PHE A 253 10.86 1.58 -17.65
C PHE A 253 10.13 0.26 -17.89
N ASP A 254 10.74 -0.81 -17.40
CA ASP A 254 10.09 -2.11 -17.31
C ASP A 254 9.05 -2.09 -16.18
N VAL A 255 7.80 -1.80 -16.55
CA VAL A 255 6.67 -1.68 -15.63
C VAL A 255 5.74 -2.87 -15.80
N THR A 256 5.40 -3.49 -14.67
CA THR A 256 4.38 -4.55 -14.57
C THR A 256 3.23 -4.10 -13.70
N VAL A 257 2.09 -4.76 -13.82
CA VAL A 257 0.95 -4.57 -12.91
C VAL A 257 0.81 -5.83 -12.07
N THR A 258 0.64 -5.66 -10.76
CA THR A 258 0.37 -6.78 -9.85
C THR A 258 -0.96 -7.46 -10.17
N GLN A 259 -1.06 -8.73 -9.87
CA GLN A 259 -2.32 -9.46 -9.96
C GLN A 259 -3.25 -9.15 -8.77
N ASP A 260 -2.65 -8.95 -7.57
CA ASP A 260 -3.39 -8.68 -6.35
C ASP A 260 -2.54 -7.87 -5.36
N THR A 261 -2.89 -6.59 -5.21
CA THR A 261 -2.19 -5.65 -4.32
C THR A 261 -2.30 -6.05 -2.85
N GLU A 262 -3.48 -6.47 -2.41
CA GLU A 262 -3.76 -6.86 -1.02
C GLU A 262 -2.99 -8.13 -0.65
N HIS A 263 -3.00 -9.12 -1.53
CA HIS A 263 -2.25 -10.36 -1.33
C HIS A 263 -0.73 -10.10 -1.22
N ALA A 264 -0.18 -9.26 -2.09
CA ALA A 264 1.22 -8.87 -2.02
C ALA A 264 1.53 -8.12 -0.70
N ALA A 265 0.67 -7.18 -0.27
CA ALA A 265 0.86 -6.46 0.98
C ALA A 265 0.83 -7.40 2.20
N ILE A 266 -0.05 -8.40 2.22
CA ILE A 266 -0.11 -9.43 3.27
C ILE A 266 1.21 -10.21 3.35
N ILE A 267 1.74 -10.68 2.21
CA ILE A 267 3.02 -11.40 2.17
C ILE A 267 4.17 -10.50 2.65
N GLY A 268 4.23 -9.26 2.18
CA GLY A 268 5.30 -8.34 2.57
C GLY A 268 5.24 -7.95 4.05
N THR A 269 4.03 -7.84 4.62
CA THR A 269 3.84 -7.62 6.06
C THR A 269 4.41 -8.78 6.86
N ALA A 270 4.11 -10.00 6.46
CA ALA A 270 4.66 -11.20 7.10
C ALA A 270 6.18 -11.27 6.97
N ALA A 271 6.73 -10.98 5.78
CA ALA A 271 8.17 -10.95 5.55
C ALA A 271 8.87 -9.95 6.48
N ARG A 272 8.31 -8.74 6.64
CA ARG A 272 8.84 -7.72 7.55
C ARG A 272 8.72 -8.06 9.03
N ALA A 273 7.77 -8.92 9.39
CA ALA A 273 7.59 -9.35 10.77
C ALA A 273 8.62 -10.39 11.23
N ILE A 274 9.22 -11.12 10.30
CA ILE A 274 10.22 -12.18 10.61
C ILE A 274 11.68 -11.73 10.39
N ASP A 275 11.90 -10.55 9.74
CA ASP A 275 13.22 -9.90 9.63
C ASP A 275 13.66 -9.34 11.00
#